data_ab66fc50216cf8e37d7e340b4d96a0ce
#
_entry.id   ab66fc50216cf8e37d7e340b4d96a0ce
#
_cell.length_a   1.000
_cell.length_b   1.000
_cell.length_c   1.000
_cell.angle_alpha   90.00
_cell.angle_beta   90.00
_cell.angle_gamma   90.00
#
_symmetry.space_group_name_H-M   'P 1'
#
loop_
_entity.id
_entity.type
_entity.pdbx_description
1 polymer ?
#
loop_
_entity_poly.entity_id
_entity_poly.type
_entity_poly.pdbx_seq_one_letter_code
_entity_poly.pdbx_strand_id
1 'polypeptide(L)'
;MPIRRLASGFAALGLVLVVAGCGGSSASSTTADAGFISGDGTLKVVAESLRKPAPAVQGRTLTGGVFDLAKQRGKVVVLNVWGSWCGPCRSEAPALQRANVALKAQGVEFVGLNTRDTDDPARAFIRNFGITYPNIADPKGQIQLGFSDTLPPAAIPSTLIIDRQGRVAARIIGPVDSQTTLTNLVDQVLASGR
;
A
#
# COMPACT_ATOMS: atom_id res chain seq x y z
N MET A 1 9.29 24.44 89.45
CA MET A 1 8.17 25.43 89.69
C MET A 1 8.09 26.35 88.49
N PRO A 2 6.94 26.79 88.05
CA PRO A 2 5.75 26.08 87.65
C PRO A 2 5.40 26.37 86.15
N ILE A 3 4.78 25.40 85.61
CA ILE A 3 3.56 25.33 84.80
C ILE A 3 2.93 26.67 84.41
N ARG A 4 2.69 26.84 83.09
CA ARG A 4 1.41 27.39 82.63
C ARG A 4 1.08 26.87 81.22
N ARG A 5 -0.01 26.12 81.15
CA ARG A 5 -0.81 25.77 79.98
C ARG A 5 -1.49 27.05 79.45
N LEU A 6 -1.63 27.15 78.18
CA LEU A 6 -2.82 27.77 77.56
C LEU A 6 -3.06 27.18 76.17
N ALA A 7 -4.32 26.94 76.04
CA ALA A 7 -4.97 26.15 75.03
C ALA A 7 -5.33 26.96 73.77
N SER A 8 -5.70 26.18 72.80
CA SER A 8 -6.77 26.40 71.81
C SER A 8 -6.45 27.26 70.55
N GLY A 9 -6.68 26.68 69.47
CA GLY A 9 -6.92 27.33 68.20
C GLY A 9 -6.92 26.37 67.06
N PHE A 10 -7.96 25.49 66.99
CA PHE A 10 -8.29 24.75 65.78
C PHE A 10 -8.79 25.70 64.73
N ALA A 11 -8.09 25.90 63.62
CA ALA A 11 -8.65 26.41 62.39
C ALA A 11 -8.43 25.33 61.31
N ALA A 12 -9.44 24.52 61.09
CA ALA A 12 -9.49 23.58 60.00
C ALA A 12 -9.77 24.36 58.73
N LEU A 13 -8.75 24.57 57.92
CA LEU A 13 -8.90 25.07 56.57
C LEU A 13 -9.02 23.89 55.61
N GLY A 14 -10.25 23.61 55.21
CA GLY A 14 -10.58 22.57 54.25
C GLY A 14 -9.98 22.87 52.88
N LEU A 15 -8.95 22.13 52.51
CA LEU A 15 -8.38 22.17 51.16
C LEU A 15 -9.27 21.31 50.25
N VAL A 16 -10.14 21.95 49.47
CA VAL A 16 -10.93 21.33 48.42
C VAL A 16 -9.96 21.06 47.26
N LEU A 17 -9.54 19.78 47.13
CA LEU A 17 -8.85 19.29 45.94
C LEU A 17 -9.85 19.16 44.80
N VAL A 18 -9.89 20.17 43.95
CA VAL A 18 -10.52 20.02 42.62
C VAL A 18 -9.63 19.13 41.74
N VAL A 19 -9.98 17.85 41.64
CA VAL A 19 -9.43 16.94 40.66
C VAL A 19 -9.99 17.36 39.30
N ALA A 20 -9.27 18.22 38.60
CA ALA A 20 -9.52 18.48 37.19
C ALA A 20 -9.16 17.18 36.43
N GLY A 21 -10.17 16.34 36.17
CA GLY A 21 -10.06 15.21 35.27
C GLY A 21 -9.73 15.72 33.87
N CYS A 22 -8.46 15.67 33.49
CA CYS A 22 -8.05 15.69 32.08
C CYS A 22 -8.62 14.44 31.42
N GLY A 23 -9.84 14.53 30.93
CA GLY A 23 -10.36 13.64 29.93
C GLY A 23 -9.46 13.74 28.71
N GLY A 24 -8.45 12.88 28.64
CA GLY A 24 -7.67 12.65 27.43
C GLY A 24 -8.62 12.08 26.37
N SER A 25 -9.28 12.97 25.63
CA SER A 25 -9.78 12.61 24.31
C SER A 25 -8.56 12.20 23.51
N SER A 26 -8.38 10.90 23.32
CA SER A 26 -7.54 10.36 22.27
C SER A 26 -8.11 10.91 20.97
N ALA A 27 -7.69 12.11 20.61
CA ALA A 27 -7.84 12.59 19.25
C ALA A 27 -7.07 11.56 18.40
N SER A 28 -7.83 10.62 17.81
CA SER A 28 -7.37 9.94 16.62
C SER A 28 -6.96 11.05 15.67
N SER A 29 -5.67 11.31 15.61
CA SER A 29 -5.07 12.14 14.58
C SER A 29 -5.27 11.40 13.27
N THR A 30 -6.47 11.52 12.70
CA THR A 30 -6.66 11.36 11.27
C THR A 30 -5.83 12.48 10.65
N THR A 31 -4.54 12.21 10.48
CA THR A 31 -3.75 12.97 9.54
C THR A 31 -4.40 12.72 8.19
N ALA A 32 -5.24 13.66 7.79
CA ALA A 32 -5.76 13.81 6.44
C ALA A 32 -4.59 14.15 5.49
N ASP A 33 -3.45 13.53 5.72
CA ASP A 33 -2.26 13.71 4.95
C ASP A 33 -2.32 12.72 3.79
N ALA A 34 -2.52 13.30 2.62
CA ALA A 34 -2.48 12.64 1.32
C ALA A 34 -3.61 11.65 0.99
N GLY A 35 -4.73 11.63 1.69
CA GLY A 35 -5.90 10.85 1.28
C GLY A 35 -5.76 9.33 1.43
N PHE A 36 -4.85 8.88 2.27
CA PHE A 36 -4.65 7.46 2.53
C PHE A 36 -5.28 7.02 3.86
N ILE A 37 -6.01 5.90 3.83
CA ILE A 37 -6.50 5.23 5.02
C ILE A 37 -5.35 4.39 5.58
N SER A 38 -4.95 4.69 6.82
CA SER A 38 -3.70 4.26 7.42
C SER A 38 -3.65 2.79 7.83
N GLY A 39 -2.56 2.10 7.45
CA GLY A 39 -1.95 0.97 8.14
C GLY A 39 -0.59 1.37 8.75
N ASP A 40 0.32 0.43 8.92
CA ASP A 40 1.71 0.63 9.39
C ASP A 40 2.61 1.44 8.42
N GLY A 41 2.06 1.94 7.33
CA GLY A 41 2.76 2.70 6.28
C GLY A 41 3.16 1.87 5.08
N THR A 42 3.18 0.55 5.17
CA THR A 42 3.49 -0.34 4.05
C THR A 42 2.27 -0.58 3.16
N LEU A 43 1.09 -0.81 3.75
CA LEU A 43 -0.17 -0.94 3.04
C LEU A 43 -1.03 0.31 3.24
N LYS A 44 -1.46 0.94 2.14
CA LYS A 44 -2.32 2.12 2.15
C LYS A 44 -3.45 1.99 1.15
N VAL A 45 -4.67 2.33 1.58
CA VAL A 45 -5.87 2.43 0.73
C VAL A 45 -6.25 3.90 0.59
N VAL A 46 -6.53 4.33 -0.63
CA VAL A 46 -6.94 5.72 -0.93
C VAL A 46 -8.46 5.79 -0.97
N ALA A 47 -9.04 6.71 -0.21
CA ALA A 47 -10.47 7.01 -0.29
C ALA A 47 -10.86 7.37 -1.73
N GLU A 48 -12.00 6.92 -2.21
CA GLU A 48 -12.37 7.02 -3.62
C GLU A 48 -12.33 8.47 -4.17
N SER A 49 -12.79 9.42 -3.37
CA SER A 49 -12.79 10.86 -3.70
C SER A 49 -11.39 11.47 -3.84
N LEU A 50 -10.37 10.81 -3.32
CA LEU A 50 -9.00 11.31 -3.26
C LEU A 50 -8.04 10.55 -4.22
N ARG A 51 -8.56 9.55 -4.95
CA ARG A 51 -7.76 8.79 -5.91
C ARG A 51 -7.33 9.66 -7.08
N LYS A 52 -6.03 9.65 -7.37
CA LYS A 52 -5.44 10.35 -8.51
C LYS A 52 -5.24 9.40 -9.68
N PRO A 53 -5.31 9.88 -10.93
CA PRO A 53 -4.98 9.08 -12.10
C PRO A 53 -3.58 8.46 -11.96
N ALA A 54 -3.47 7.19 -12.34
CA ALA A 54 -2.16 6.57 -12.52
C ALA A 54 -1.42 7.23 -13.70
N PRO A 55 -0.09 7.36 -13.63
CA PRO A 55 0.70 7.83 -14.76
C PRO A 55 0.56 6.89 -15.98
N ALA A 56 1.04 7.33 -17.13
CA ALA A 56 1.06 6.49 -18.32
C ALA A 56 1.97 5.27 -18.09
N VAL A 57 1.39 4.07 -18.28
CA VAL A 57 2.10 2.80 -18.22
C VAL A 57 1.90 2.11 -19.57
N GLN A 58 2.90 2.17 -20.41
CA GLN A 58 2.91 1.49 -21.70
C GLN A 58 4.33 0.98 -21.99
N GLY A 59 4.44 -0.23 -22.49
CA GLY A 59 5.74 -0.78 -22.84
C GLY A 59 5.70 -2.16 -23.45
N ARG A 60 6.84 -2.55 -24.04
CA ARG A 60 7.09 -3.90 -24.53
C ARG A 60 7.08 -4.88 -23.36
N THR A 61 6.41 -6.01 -23.52
CA THR A 61 6.45 -7.08 -22.52
C THR A 61 7.61 -8.06 -22.77
N LEU A 62 8.09 -8.68 -21.70
CA LEU A 62 9.19 -9.64 -21.74
C LEU A 62 8.87 -10.93 -22.53
N THR A 63 7.58 -11.23 -22.69
CA THR A 63 7.09 -12.42 -23.42
C THR A 63 6.57 -12.11 -24.82
N GLY A 64 6.72 -10.85 -25.26
CA GLY A 64 6.25 -10.38 -26.58
C GLY A 64 4.97 -9.56 -26.45
N GLY A 65 4.74 -8.68 -27.43
CA GLY A 65 3.61 -7.76 -27.44
C GLY A 65 3.85 -6.47 -26.63
N VAL A 66 2.79 -5.70 -26.44
CA VAL A 66 2.77 -4.42 -25.75
C VAL A 66 1.64 -4.41 -24.74
N PHE A 67 1.92 -4.00 -23.51
CA PHE A 67 0.91 -3.66 -22.53
C PHE A 67 0.66 -2.17 -22.52
N ASP A 68 -0.60 -1.77 -22.34
CA ASP A 68 -1.02 -0.37 -22.25
C ASP A 68 -2.11 -0.27 -21.19
N LEU A 69 -1.82 0.42 -20.08
CA LEU A 69 -2.76 0.62 -18.98
C LEU A 69 -4.02 1.38 -19.42
N ALA A 70 -3.91 2.32 -20.38
CA ALA A 70 -5.05 3.07 -20.85
C ALA A 70 -6.11 2.17 -21.52
N LYS A 71 -5.70 1.04 -22.08
CA LYS A 71 -6.59 0.01 -22.67
C LYS A 71 -7.24 -0.91 -21.64
N GLN A 72 -6.88 -0.78 -20.35
CA GLN A 72 -7.44 -1.59 -19.26
C GLN A 72 -8.58 -0.88 -18.52
N ARG A 73 -9.08 0.24 -19.03
CA ARG A 73 -10.25 0.94 -18.46
C ARG A 73 -11.42 -0.03 -18.30
N GLY A 74 -12.15 0.10 -17.18
CA GLY A 74 -13.22 -0.83 -16.81
C GLY A 74 -12.78 -2.05 -16.02
N LYS A 75 -11.47 -2.34 -15.95
CA LYS A 75 -10.88 -3.40 -15.13
C LYS A 75 -10.14 -2.81 -13.93
N VAL A 76 -10.08 -3.57 -12.84
CA VAL A 76 -9.10 -3.32 -11.77
C VAL A 76 -7.77 -3.91 -12.21
N VAL A 77 -6.69 -3.16 -12.06
CA VAL A 77 -5.34 -3.59 -12.44
C VAL A 77 -4.46 -3.69 -11.21
N VAL A 78 -3.81 -4.84 -11.03
CA VAL A 78 -2.74 -5.07 -10.04
C VAL A 78 -1.40 -4.91 -10.77
N LEU A 79 -0.68 -3.83 -10.45
CA LEU A 79 0.65 -3.55 -11.00
C LEU A 79 1.70 -3.83 -9.93
N ASN A 80 2.57 -4.82 -10.18
CA ASN A 80 3.66 -5.17 -9.29
C ASN A 80 5.01 -4.72 -9.88
N VAL A 81 5.77 -3.93 -9.11
CA VAL A 81 7.12 -3.47 -9.46
C VAL A 81 8.13 -4.44 -8.88
N TRP A 82 8.97 -5.04 -9.74
CA TRP A 82 9.89 -6.10 -9.37
C TRP A 82 11.18 -6.11 -10.18
N GLY A 83 12.15 -6.90 -9.73
CA GLY A 83 13.38 -7.21 -10.47
C GLY A 83 13.85 -8.63 -10.18
N SER A 84 14.52 -9.29 -11.13
CA SER A 84 15.04 -10.65 -10.95
C SER A 84 16.13 -10.74 -9.87
N TRP A 85 16.83 -9.64 -9.64
CA TRP A 85 17.86 -9.45 -8.62
C TRP A 85 17.28 -9.23 -7.20
N CYS A 86 15.98 -8.98 -7.08
CA CYS A 86 15.32 -8.63 -5.83
C CYS A 86 14.94 -9.90 -5.04
N GLY A 87 15.58 -10.13 -3.90
CA GLY A 87 15.30 -11.29 -3.03
C GLY A 87 13.83 -11.36 -2.56
N PRO A 88 13.27 -10.30 -1.95
CA PRO A 88 11.87 -10.29 -1.52
C PRO A 88 10.86 -10.47 -2.67
N CYS A 89 11.19 -10.04 -3.89
CA CYS A 89 10.34 -10.28 -5.07
C CYS A 89 10.19 -11.78 -5.38
N ARG A 90 11.23 -12.59 -5.10
CA ARG A 90 11.16 -14.06 -5.23
C ARG A 90 10.19 -14.67 -4.22
N SER A 91 10.16 -14.13 -3.02
CA SER A 91 9.27 -14.62 -1.95
C SER A 91 7.80 -14.34 -2.23
N GLU A 92 7.45 -13.18 -2.83
CA GLU A 92 6.07 -12.80 -3.13
C GLU A 92 5.52 -13.40 -4.43
N ALA A 93 6.39 -13.76 -5.40
CA ALA A 93 5.99 -14.20 -6.73
C ALA A 93 4.94 -15.33 -6.74
N PRO A 94 5.04 -16.37 -5.89
CA PRO A 94 4.01 -17.42 -5.82
C PRO A 94 2.65 -16.88 -5.32
N ALA A 95 2.63 -15.92 -4.39
CA ALA A 95 1.39 -15.33 -3.88
C ALA A 95 0.71 -14.48 -4.95
N LEU A 96 1.48 -13.67 -5.67
CA LEU A 96 1.00 -12.87 -6.81
C LEU A 96 0.41 -13.75 -7.91
N GLN A 97 1.10 -14.83 -8.28
CA GLN A 97 0.60 -15.74 -9.31
C GLN A 97 -0.70 -16.44 -8.88
N ARG A 98 -0.81 -16.89 -7.63
CA ARG A 98 -2.07 -17.47 -7.12
C ARG A 98 -3.20 -16.45 -7.10
N ALA A 99 -2.93 -15.20 -6.68
CA ALA A 99 -3.91 -14.12 -6.70
C ALA A 99 -4.37 -13.81 -8.12
N ASN A 100 -3.45 -13.75 -9.10
CA ASN A 100 -3.78 -13.58 -10.51
C ASN A 100 -4.79 -14.63 -10.99
N VAL A 101 -4.52 -15.92 -10.71
CA VAL A 101 -5.43 -17.01 -11.10
C VAL A 101 -6.80 -16.88 -10.44
N ALA A 102 -6.81 -16.60 -9.12
CA ALA A 102 -8.05 -16.49 -8.33
C ALA A 102 -8.95 -15.31 -8.76
N LEU A 103 -8.35 -14.18 -9.12
CA LEU A 103 -9.07 -12.94 -9.42
C LEU A 103 -9.41 -12.76 -10.91
N LYS A 104 -8.90 -13.62 -11.78
CA LYS A 104 -9.10 -13.54 -13.23
C LYS A 104 -10.58 -13.52 -13.63
N ALA A 105 -11.39 -14.38 -13.02
CA ALA A 105 -12.83 -14.46 -13.30
C ALA A 105 -13.61 -13.21 -12.83
N GLN A 106 -13.03 -12.38 -11.96
CA GLN A 106 -13.62 -11.13 -11.47
C GLN A 106 -13.26 -9.92 -12.36
N GLY A 107 -12.57 -10.14 -13.49
CA GLY A 107 -12.15 -9.07 -14.40
C GLY A 107 -10.98 -8.24 -13.87
N VAL A 108 -10.14 -8.84 -13.02
CA VAL A 108 -8.90 -8.22 -12.55
C VAL A 108 -7.76 -8.57 -13.49
N GLU A 109 -7.00 -7.57 -13.89
CA GLU A 109 -5.80 -7.73 -14.72
C GLU A 109 -4.55 -7.59 -13.88
N PHE A 110 -3.57 -8.49 -14.07
CA PHE A 110 -2.26 -8.37 -13.43
C PHE A 110 -1.22 -7.95 -14.47
N VAL A 111 -0.29 -7.10 -14.05
CA VAL A 111 0.88 -6.71 -14.83
C VAL A 111 2.09 -6.54 -13.94
N GLY A 112 3.22 -7.11 -14.33
CA GLY A 112 4.51 -6.84 -13.72
C GLY A 112 5.21 -5.66 -14.42
N LEU A 113 5.88 -4.83 -13.66
CA LEU A 113 6.82 -3.82 -14.14
C LEU A 113 8.23 -4.26 -13.72
N ASN A 114 8.94 -4.89 -14.63
CA ASN A 114 10.31 -5.34 -14.40
C ASN A 114 11.26 -4.18 -14.59
N THR A 115 11.81 -3.67 -13.49
CA THR A 115 12.59 -2.44 -13.47
C THR A 115 14.07 -2.67 -13.17
N ARG A 116 14.94 -1.86 -13.83
CA ARG A 116 16.40 -1.87 -13.63
C ARG A 116 16.99 -3.29 -13.74
N ASP A 117 16.53 -4.03 -14.73
CA ASP A 117 16.86 -5.43 -14.98
C ASP A 117 17.18 -5.65 -16.46
N THR A 118 17.69 -6.83 -16.78
CA THR A 118 17.89 -7.26 -18.17
C THR A 118 16.92 -8.37 -18.53
N ASP A 119 16.65 -8.51 -19.83
CA ASP A 119 15.60 -9.40 -20.33
C ASP A 119 15.79 -10.88 -19.92
N ASP A 120 17.02 -11.41 -20.02
CA ASP A 120 17.26 -12.85 -19.82
C ASP A 120 17.05 -13.30 -18.36
N PRO A 121 17.62 -12.66 -17.33
CA PRO A 121 17.32 -12.96 -15.95
C PRO A 121 15.84 -12.76 -15.61
N ALA A 122 15.20 -11.71 -16.15
CA ALA A 122 13.79 -11.44 -15.94
C ALA A 122 12.91 -12.55 -16.54
N ARG A 123 13.20 -13.00 -17.76
CA ARG A 123 12.49 -14.14 -18.38
C ARG A 123 12.72 -15.45 -17.62
N ALA A 124 13.93 -15.68 -17.10
CA ALA A 124 14.22 -16.83 -16.26
C ALA A 124 13.38 -16.81 -14.98
N PHE A 125 13.26 -15.64 -14.32
CA PHE A 125 12.40 -15.46 -13.16
C PHE A 125 10.93 -15.81 -13.49
N ILE A 126 10.38 -15.26 -14.59
CA ILE A 126 9.00 -15.52 -15.05
C ILE A 126 8.77 -17.03 -15.21
N ARG A 127 9.70 -17.73 -15.88
CA ARG A 127 9.59 -19.19 -16.06
C ARG A 127 9.67 -19.95 -14.74
N ASN A 128 10.63 -19.61 -13.89
CA ASN A 128 10.87 -20.33 -12.63
C ASN A 128 9.71 -20.22 -11.64
N PHE A 129 9.00 -19.09 -11.63
CA PHE A 129 7.83 -18.87 -10.76
C PHE A 129 6.49 -19.13 -11.45
N GLY A 130 6.50 -19.60 -12.71
CA GLY A 130 5.28 -19.91 -13.47
C GLY A 130 4.35 -18.68 -13.65
N ILE A 131 4.92 -17.48 -13.78
CA ILE A 131 4.16 -16.24 -13.94
C ILE A 131 3.48 -16.21 -15.30
N THR A 132 2.16 -16.02 -15.31
CA THR A 132 1.34 -16.08 -16.53
C THR A 132 0.79 -14.71 -16.97
N TYR A 133 0.90 -13.67 -16.14
CA TYR A 133 0.51 -12.31 -16.49
C TYR A 133 1.64 -11.57 -17.23
N PRO A 134 1.29 -10.54 -18.05
CA PRO A 134 2.28 -9.77 -18.80
C PRO A 134 3.25 -9.02 -17.87
N ASN A 135 4.50 -8.89 -18.29
CA ASN A 135 5.56 -8.18 -17.57
C ASN A 135 6.23 -7.19 -18.50
N ILE A 136 6.10 -5.89 -18.21
CA ILE A 136 6.70 -4.81 -18.98
C ILE A 136 8.19 -4.72 -18.65
N ALA A 137 9.03 -4.58 -19.66
CA ALA A 137 10.44 -4.28 -19.49
C ALA A 137 10.64 -2.77 -19.27
N ASP A 138 11.17 -2.37 -18.12
CA ASP A 138 11.52 -0.99 -17.76
C ASP A 138 13.00 -0.91 -17.30
N PRO A 139 13.96 -1.22 -18.17
CA PRO A 139 15.38 -1.38 -17.79
C PRO A 139 16.00 -0.10 -17.22
N LYS A 140 15.45 1.06 -17.55
CA LYS A 140 15.90 2.36 -17.03
C LYS A 140 15.07 2.89 -15.87
N GLY A 141 14.00 2.18 -15.44
CA GLY A 141 13.10 2.61 -14.37
C GLY A 141 12.27 3.84 -14.71
N GLN A 142 12.08 4.16 -15.99
CA GLN A 142 11.38 5.37 -16.42
C GLN A 142 9.89 5.32 -16.13
N ILE A 143 9.26 4.15 -16.34
CA ILE A 143 7.85 3.94 -16.04
C ILE A 143 7.65 3.95 -14.52
N GLN A 144 8.55 3.31 -13.77
CA GLN A 144 8.51 3.34 -12.30
C GLN A 144 8.61 4.78 -11.76
N LEU A 145 9.48 5.60 -12.32
CA LEU A 145 9.64 7.00 -11.90
C LEU A 145 8.37 7.84 -12.09
N GLY A 146 7.51 7.47 -13.03
CA GLY A 146 6.19 8.09 -13.18
C GLY A 146 5.32 8.00 -11.93
N PHE A 147 5.58 7.02 -11.05
CA PHE A 147 4.87 6.83 -9.78
C PHE A 147 5.53 7.51 -8.58
N SER A 148 6.48 8.43 -8.77
CA SER A 148 7.25 9.06 -7.69
C SER A 148 6.40 9.72 -6.60
N ASP A 149 5.21 10.22 -6.94
CA ASP A 149 4.24 10.76 -5.97
C ASP A 149 3.57 9.68 -5.09
N THR A 150 3.65 8.43 -5.52
CA THR A 150 2.97 7.30 -4.87
C THR A 150 3.95 6.29 -4.29
N LEU A 151 5.04 6.03 -4.99
CA LEU A 151 6.08 5.08 -4.61
C LEU A 151 7.45 5.77 -4.52
N PRO A 152 8.21 5.60 -3.43
CA PRO A 152 9.62 5.97 -3.43
C PRO A 152 10.36 5.25 -4.59
N PRO A 153 11.30 5.91 -5.28
CA PRO A 153 11.99 5.32 -6.44
C PRO A 153 12.75 4.02 -6.14
N ALA A 154 13.12 3.79 -4.88
CA ALA A 154 13.82 2.58 -4.44
C ALA A 154 12.87 1.49 -3.87
N ALA A 155 11.56 1.73 -3.84
CA ALA A 155 10.59 0.81 -3.26
C ALA A 155 10.34 -0.39 -4.17
N ILE A 156 11.16 -1.43 -4.02
CA ILE A 156 11.06 -2.70 -4.74
C ILE A 156 11.21 -3.85 -3.72
N PRO A 157 10.23 -4.77 -3.68
CA PRO A 157 8.99 -4.78 -4.45
C PRO A 157 7.99 -3.74 -3.97
N SER A 158 7.05 -3.41 -4.84
CA SER A 158 5.84 -2.65 -4.52
C SER A 158 4.69 -3.09 -5.39
N THR A 159 3.47 -3.05 -4.82
CA THR A 159 2.26 -3.38 -5.57
C THR A 159 1.27 -2.24 -5.51
N LEU A 160 0.74 -1.85 -6.66
CA LEU A 160 -0.32 -0.85 -6.81
C LEU A 160 -1.61 -1.53 -7.26
N ILE A 161 -2.72 -1.11 -6.67
CA ILE A 161 -4.05 -1.46 -7.15
C ILE A 161 -4.62 -0.22 -7.84
N ILE A 162 -4.97 -0.36 -9.11
CA ILE A 162 -5.51 0.70 -9.97
C ILE A 162 -6.98 0.36 -10.22
N ASP A 163 -7.87 1.31 -9.97
CA ASP A 163 -9.31 1.12 -10.11
C ASP A 163 -9.78 1.13 -11.59
N ARG A 164 -11.08 0.83 -11.81
CA ARG A 164 -11.68 0.79 -13.15
C ARG A 164 -11.58 2.10 -13.93
N GLN A 165 -11.45 3.23 -13.21
CA GLN A 165 -11.25 4.56 -13.78
C GLN A 165 -9.75 4.86 -14.03
N GLY A 166 -8.85 3.90 -13.73
CA GLY A 166 -7.40 4.02 -13.89
C GLY A 166 -6.75 4.96 -12.90
N ARG A 167 -7.31 5.07 -11.69
CA ARG A 167 -6.78 5.85 -10.58
C ARG A 167 -6.11 4.91 -9.57
N VAL A 168 -5.05 5.37 -8.92
CA VAL A 168 -4.40 4.59 -7.85
C VAL A 168 -5.33 4.50 -6.64
N ALA A 169 -5.78 3.30 -6.33
CA ALA A 169 -6.73 3.02 -5.25
C ALA A 169 -6.04 2.47 -3.99
N ALA A 170 -4.96 1.72 -4.14
CA ALA A 170 -4.19 1.22 -3.00
C ALA A 170 -2.74 0.96 -3.40
N ARG A 171 -1.86 0.86 -2.39
CA ARG A 171 -0.47 0.46 -2.56
C ARG A 171 0.02 -0.43 -1.42
N ILE A 172 0.95 -1.31 -1.74
CA ILE A 172 1.79 -2.04 -0.79
C ILE A 172 3.24 -1.68 -1.11
N ILE A 173 4.01 -1.22 -0.12
CA ILE A 173 5.47 -1.06 -0.22
C ILE A 173 6.10 -2.22 0.55
N GLY A 174 6.98 -2.94 -0.11
CA GLY A 174 7.50 -4.22 0.37
C GLY A 174 6.78 -5.42 -0.24
N PRO A 175 7.17 -6.65 0.13
CA PRO A 175 6.60 -7.86 -0.43
C PRO A 175 5.13 -8.05 -0.03
N VAL A 176 4.37 -8.66 -0.92
CA VAL A 176 3.02 -9.17 -0.63
C VAL A 176 3.16 -10.45 0.20
N ASP A 177 2.83 -10.35 1.49
CA ASP A 177 3.03 -11.46 2.44
C ASP A 177 2.16 -12.69 2.13
N SER A 178 0.95 -12.47 1.62
CA SER A 178 0.05 -13.57 1.28
C SER A 178 -0.90 -13.25 0.14
N GLN A 179 -1.38 -14.30 -0.53
CA GLN A 179 -2.47 -14.19 -1.50
C GLN A 179 -3.70 -13.53 -0.87
N THR A 180 -4.07 -13.92 0.35
CA THR A 180 -5.27 -13.43 1.05
C THR A 180 -5.20 -11.92 1.28
N THR A 181 -4.06 -11.38 1.71
CA THR A 181 -3.87 -9.93 1.87
C THR A 181 -4.15 -9.20 0.56
N LEU A 182 -3.59 -9.68 -0.54
CA LEU A 182 -3.77 -9.05 -1.84
C LEU A 182 -5.21 -9.18 -2.36
N THR A 183 -5.82 -10.37 -2.25
CA THR A 183 -7.21 -10.57 -2.72
C THR A 183 -8.18 -9.71 -1.93
N ASN A 184 -8.07 -9.64 -0.61
CA ASN A 184 -8.94 -8.78 0.22
C ASN A 184 -8.80 -7.30 -0.16
N LEU A 185 -7.59 -6.84 -0.46
CA LEU A 185 -7.36 -5.46 -0.88
C LEU A 185 -7.99 -5.18 -2.25
N VAL A 186 -7.86 -6.11 -3.19
CA VAL A 186 -8.50 -6.00 -4.52
C VAL A 186 -10.01 -6.02 -4.40
N ASP A 187 -10.59 -6.89 -3.55
CA ASP A 187 -12.03 -6.96 -3.32
C ASP A 187 -12.60 -5.65 -2.76
N GLN A 188 -11.88 -4.97 -1.85
CA GLN A 188 -12.25 -3.64 -1.38
C GLN A 188 -12.30 -2.62 -2.53
N VAL A 189 -11.32 -2.65 -3.44
CA VAL A 189 -11.30 -1.74 -4.60
C VAL A 189 -12.42 -2.09 -5.60
N LEU A 190 -12.70 -3.37 -5.81
CA LEU A 190 -13.82 -3.83 -6.65
C LEU A 190 -15.18 -3.36 -6.10
N ALA A 191 -15.33 -3.36 -4.78
CA ALA A 191 -16.57 -2.95 -4.11
C ALA A 191 -16.79 -1.44 -4.15
N SER A 192 -15.72 -0.62 -4.06
CA SER A 192 -15.81 0.85 -4.03
C SER A 192 -16.12 1.48 -5.41
N GLY A 193 -15.97 0.77 -6.49
CA GLY A 193 -16.19 1.29 -7.87
C GLY A 193 -17.49 0.82 -8.52
N ARG A 194 -18.50 0.47 -7.71
CA ARG A 194 -19.86 0.11 -8.18
C ARG A 194 -20.81 1.27 -8.08
#